data_a09ae72172a356948a875865cf6ffaad
#
_entry.id   a09ae72172a356948a875865cf6ffaad
#
_cell.length_a   1.000
_cell.length_b   1.000
_cell.length_c   1.000
_cell.angle_alpha   90.00
_cell.angle_beta   90.00
_cell.angle_gamma   90.00
#
_symmetry.space_group_name_H-M   'P 1'
#
loop_
_entity.id
_entity.type
_entity.pdbx_description
1 polymer ?
#
loop_
_entity_poly.entity_id
_entity_poly.type
_entity_poly.pdbx_seq_one_letter_code
_entity_poly.pdbx_strand_id
1 'polypeptide(L)'
;MDYTFNSVFSSATFPEYTYVNRESTNGFTYEERLRIALQQKGYMIVIDGPSKIGKTVLCEAVIGKKQLVKLSGNDFKGSQDFWKVVARRAEIPMDGEIENSNAFHSTGEESKYVYKEKYITNKERVIRYFTDNQKVLLLDDFHYADEEMQYDAACQLKEAIRDNLKVIIVSLPNRVDETVKNNPDLQGRIMNITMQPWKNRELAQIPEIGFDKLNVQCSAELIDFLVQECLFSPQTMQSICENIGLFMNGRNVVKAEDIRKSCYLRADYLTYQELYGKLVAGPSSRGQKRTLYNLTDGSSVDRYGLVLGALAKNPPLISVTINELFERAKEMLDVTQDKTKLTTQNVTNTIKAMFDILKDSKYEADKVFDLKENVLTFREPLFLFYLRWRRDE
;
A
#
# COMPACT_ATOMS: atom_id res chain seq x y z
N MET A 1 -15.86 -3.06 28.18
CA MET A 1 -16.16 -2.67 26.77
C MET A 1 -16.16 -3.94 25.96
N ASP A 2 -17.29 -4.24 25.34
CA ASP A 2 -17.34 -5.41 24.46
C ASP A 2 -16.65 -5.06 23.14
N TYR A 3 -15.56 -5.75 22.83
CA TYR A 3 -14.86 -5.57 21.55
C TYR A 3 -15.67 -6.21 20.42
N THR A 4 -15.72 -5.53 19.29
CA THR A 4 -16.32 -6.05 18.05
C THR A 4 -15.24 -6.30 17.00
N PHE A 5 -15.52 -7.14 16.02
CA PHE A 5 -14.57 -7.41 14.93
C PHE A 5 -14.09 -6.12 14.26
N ASN A 6 -14.99 -5.19 13.95
CA ASN A 6 -14.67 -3.89 13.34
C ASN A 6 -13.90 -2.93 14.28
N SER A 7 -13.94 -3.15 15.59
CA SER A 7 -13.14 -2.35 16.53
C SER A 7 -11.73 -2.93 16.71
N VAL A 8 -11.55 -4.22 16.51
CA VAL A 8 -10.29 -4.93 16.71
C VAL A 8 -9.48 -5.02 15.41
N PHE A 9 -10.14 -5.39 14.31
CA PHE A 9 -9.51 -5.44 13.00
C PHE A 9 -9.79 -4.18 12.19
N SER A 10 -8.78 -3.67 11.53
CA SER A 10 -8.89 -2.44 10.74
C SER A 10 -8.06 -2.52 9.46
N SER A 11 -8.76 -2.59 8.32
CA SER A 11 -8.13 -2.69 7.01
C SER A 11 -7.79 -1.33 6.37
N ALA A 12 -8.47 -0.25 6.81
CA ALA A 12 -8.38 1.07 6.19
C ALA A 12 -7.75 2.14 7.09
N THR A 13 -7.63 1.89 8.40
CA THR A 13 -7.06 2.81 9.37
C THR A 13 -5.95 2.13 10.18
N PHE A 14 -5.34 2.85 11.13
CA PHE A 14 -4.33 2.30 12.01
C PHE A 14 -4.91 1.14 12.85
N PRO A 15 -4.29 -0.07 12.81
CA PRO A 15 -4.80 -1.26 13.50
C PRO A 15 -4.38 -1.27 14.98
N GLU A 16 -5.10 -0.54 15.83
CA GLU A 16 -4.73 -0.25 17.21
C GLU A 16 -4.46 -1.52 18.03
N TYR A 17 -5.26 -2.57 17.87
CA TYR A 17 -5.15 -3.80 18.65
C TYR A 17 -4.34 -4.90 17.97
N THR A 18 -4.28 -4.88 16.65
CA THR A 18 -3.66 -5.93 15.84
C THR A 18 -2.42 -5.45 15.08
N TYR A 19 -1.83 -4.36 15.55
CA TYR A 19 -0.55 -3.89 15.05
C TYR A 19 0.57 -4.84 15.46
N VAL A 20 1.39 -5.25 14.51
CA VAL A 20 2.54 -6.14 14.74
C VAL A 20 3.82 -5.34 14.56
N ASN A 21 4.60 -5.21 15.63
CA ASN A 21 5.93 -4.62 15.58
C ASN A 21 6.93 -5.64 15.04
N ARG A 22 7.29 -5.50 13.77
CA ARG A 22 8.09 -6.45 13.02
C ARG A 22 9.58 -6.29 13.26
N GLU A 23 10.28 -7.42 13.30
CA GLU A 23 11.75 -7.42 13.29
C GLU A 23 12.28 -6.98 11.92
N SER A 24 13.30 -6.15 11.96
CA SER A 24 14.10 -5.74 10.82
C SER A 24 15.37 -6.61 10.74
N THR A 25 16.25 -6.29 9.83
CA THR A 25 17.62 -6.83 9.82
C THR A 25 18.42 -6.31 11.01
N ASN A 26 19.37 -7.09 11.52
CA ASN A 26 20.30 -6.74 12.61
C ASN A 26 19.70 -6.69 14.02
N GLY A 27 18.62 -7.41 14.29
CA GLY A 27 18.07 -7.56 15.65
C GLY A 27 17.29 -6.36 16.17
N PHE A 28 17.09 -5.32 15.35
CA PHE A 28 16.20 -4.20 15.66
C PHE A 28 14.84 -4.39 15.03
N THR A 29 13.80 -3.88 15.68
CA THR A 29 12.49 -3.73 15.05
C THR A 29 12.47 -2.53 14.10
N TYR A 30 11.49 -2.50 13.18
CA TYR A 30 11.33 -1.32 12.31
C TYR A 30 11.01 -0.06 13.10
N GLU A 31 10.26 -0.18 14.21
CA GLU A 31 9.99 0.95 15.10
C GLU A 31 11.26 1.50 15.75
N GLU A 32 12.11 0.62 16.29
CA GLU A 32 13.37 1.04 16.89
C GLU A 32 14.28 1.75 15.88
N ARG A 33 14.38 1.21 14.67
CA ARG A 33 15.14 1.85 13.58
C ARG A 33 14.60 3.23 13.24
N LEU A 34 13.28 3.38 13.17
CA LEU A 34 12.68 4.68 12.86
C LEU A 34 12.88 5.66 14.02
N ARG A 35 12.74 5.23 15.30
CA ARG A 35 13.03 6.07 16.47
C ARG A 35 14.48 6.53 16.49
N ILE A 36 15.43 5.64 16.21
CA ILE A 36 16.86 5.98 16.13
C ILE A 36 17.10 6.99 15.01
N ALA A 37 16.53 6.76 13.83
CA ALA A 37 16.68 7.67 12.70
C ALA A 37 16.10 9.07 12.99
N LEU A 38 14.97 9.17 13.67
CA LEU A 38 14.34 10.44 14.07
C LEU A 38 15.19 11.24 15.07
N GLN A 39 16.06 10.59 15.85
CA GLN A 39 16.98 11.28 16.77
C GLN A 39 18.16 11.93 16.04
N GLN A 40 18.53 11.44 14.87
CA GLN A 40 19.65 11.99 14.10
C GLN A 40 19.27 13.35 13.50
N LYS A 41 20.18 14.34 13.64
CA LYS A 41 19.98 15.69 13.10
C LYS A 41 20.60 15.81 11.72
N GLY A 42 19.96 16.55 10.84
CA GLY A 42 20.47 16.83 9.50
C GLY A 42 20.31 15.67 8.50
N TYR A 43 19.47 14.69 8.83
CA TYR A 43 19.15 13.56 7.95
C TYR A 43 17.69 13.54 7.57
N MET A 44 17.44 13.15 6.33
CA MET A 44 16.14 12.76 5.81
C MET A 44 15.99 11.25 5.94
N ILE A 45 14.81 10.78 6.33
CA ILE A 45 14.52 9.37 6.45
C ILE A 45 13.76 8.92 5.22
N VAL A 46 14.20 7.82 4.63
CA VAL A 46 13.50 7.19 3.52
C VAL A 46 13.04 5.81 3.98
N ILE A 47 11.74 5.54 3.85
CA ILE A 47 11.16 4.22 4.13
C ILE A 47 10.72 3.65 2.80
N ASP A 48 11.44 2.63 2.32
CA ASP A 48 11.12 1.93 1.09
C ASP A 48 10.65 0.49 1.34
N GLY A 49 10.08 -0.12 0.33
CA GLY A 49 9.58 -1.49 0.38
C GLY A 49 8.34 -1.68 -0.48
N PRO A 50 7.87 -2.92 -0.67
CA PRO A 50 6.68 -3.22 -1.48
C PRO A 50 5.45 -2.40 -1.10
N SER A 51 4.49 -2.30 -2.03
CA SER A 51 3.22 -1.65 -1.74
C SER A 51 2.44 -2.41 -0.66
N LYS A 52 1.66 -1.67 0.15
CA LYS A 52 0.71 -2.21 1.14
C LYS A 52 1.33 -3.06 2.27
N ILE A 53 2.64 -2.93 2.53
CA ILE A 53 3.32 -3.64 3.63
C ILE A 53 3.27 -2.90 4.98
N GLY A 54 2.63 -1.72 5.05
CA GLY A 54 2.46 -0.98 6.30
C GLY A 54 3.49 0.13 6.54
N LYS A 55 4.15 0.68 5.51
CA LYS A 55 5.12 1.79 5.65
C LYS A 55 4.54 3.00 6.37
N THR A 56 3.38 3.46 5.94
CA THR A 56 2.68 4.60 6.56
C THR A 56 2.20 4.26 7.98
N VAL A 57 1.76 3.02 8.20
CA VAL A 57 1.34 2.53 9.53
C VAL A 57 2.51 2.54 10.51
N LEU A 58 3.72 2.18 10.07
CA LEU A 58 4.94 2.30 10.88
C LEU A 58 5.18 3.76 11.33
N CYS A 59 5.03 4.73 10.41
CA CYS A 59 5.16 6.14 10.76
C CYS A 59 4.12 6.57 11.80
N GLU A 60 2.86 6.15 11.63
CA GLU A 60 1.78 6.45 12.58
C GLU A 60 2.01 5.80 13.94
N ALA A 61 2.55 4.58 14.00
CA ALA A 61 2.87 3.87 15.23
C ALA A 61 3.97 4.57 16.04
N VAL A 62 5.01 5.05 15.37
CA VAL A 62 6.19 5.63 16.03
C VAL A 62 5.99 7.08 16.43
N ILE A 63 5.34 7.86 15.56
CA ILE A 63 5.25 9.32 15.69
C ILE A 63 3.91 9.73 16.34
N GLY A 64 2.85 8.97 16.05
CA GLY A 64 1.50 9.32 16.47
C GLY A 64 0.83 10.34 15.55
N LYS A 65 -0.49 10.22 15.42
CA LYS A 65 -1.30 11.03 14.48
C LYS A 65 -1.21 12.54 14.70
N LYS A 66 -1.01 12.98 15.96
CA LYS A 66 -0.99 14.41 16.29
C LYS A 66 0.29 15.12 15.82
N GLN A 67 1.42 14.41 15.82
CA GLN A 67 2.72 14.95 15.40
C GLN A 67 3.02 14.73 13.93
N LEU A 68 2.32 13.80 13.29
CA LEU A 68 2.55 13.43 11.89
C LEU A 68 1.74 14.33 10.95
N VAL A 69 2.43 15.12 10.12
CA VAL A 69 1.80 15.89 9.04
C VAL A 69 2.04 15.13 7.74
N LYS A 70 0.99 14.44 7.27
CA LYS A 70 1.05 13.59 6.09
C LYS A 70 0.58 14.32 4.84
N LEU A 71 1.38 14.26 3.78
CA LEU A 71 1.09 14.73 2.44
C LEU A 71 1.34 13.61 1.43
N SER A 72 0.49 13.53 0.43
CA SER A 72 0.67 12.68 -0.76
C SER A 72 1.29 13.50 -1.89
N GLY A 73 1.99 12.85 -2.84
CA GLY A 73 2.43 13.51 -4.05
C GLY A 73 1.29 14.17 -4.83
N ASN A 74 0.08 13.63 -4.76
CA ASN A 74 -1.10 14.21 -5.38
C ASN A 74 -1.51 15.58 -4.79
N ASP A 75 -1.17 15.87 -3.53
CA ASP A 75 -1.48 17.15 -2.89
C ASP A 75 -0.70 18.32 -3.52
N PHE A 76 0.37 18.00 -4.25
CA PHE A 76 1.22 18.99 -4.93
C PHE A 76 0.84 19.26 -6.38
N LYS A 77 -0.08 18.47 -6.97
CA LYS A 77 -0.49 18.67 -8.36
C LYS A 77 -1.05 20.07 -8.61
N GLY A 78 -0.51 20.75 -9.61
CA GLY A 78 -0.90 22.11 -9.96
C GLY A 78 -0.44 23.19 -8.98
N SER A 79 0.37 22.86 -7.97
CA SER A 79 0.98 23.82 -7.06
C SER A 79 2.39 24.14 -7.51
N GLN A 80 2.75 25.43 -7.45
CA GLN A 80 4.11 25.91 -7.74
C GLN A 80 4.93 26.18 -6.48
N ASP A 81 4.36 25.97 -5.29
CA ASP A 81 5.02 26.31 -4.02
C ASP A 81 4.85 25.17 -3.01
N PHE A 82 5.93 24.44 -2.81
CA PHE A 82 6.02 23.33 -1.88
C PHE A 82 5.60 23.73 -0.44
N TRP A 83 6.14 24.85 0.06
CA TRP A 83 5.92 25.26 1.45
C TRP A 83 4.50 25.73 1.73
N LYS A 84 3.81 26.30 0.73
CA LYS A 84 2.39 26.65 0.87
C LYS A 84 1.50 25.42 0.99
N VAL A 85 1.80 24.35 0.26
CA VAL A 85 1.07 23.09 0.40
C VAL A 85 1.29 22.49 1.78
N VAL A 86 2.55 22.46 2.26
CA VAL A 86 2.91 21.98 3.60
C VAL A 86 2.23 22.81 4.69
N ALA A 87 2.25 24.14 4.57
CA ALA A 87 1.62 25.05 5.53
C ALA A 87 0.11 24.81 5.64
N ARG A 88 -0.57 24.70 4.49
CA ARG A 88 -2.01 24.42 4.44
C ARG A 88 -2.33 23.11 5.13
N ARG A 89 -1.57 22.05 4.86
CA ARG A 89 -1.79 20.74 5.49
C ARG A 89 -1.52 20.72 6.97
N ALA A 90 -0.53 21.52 7.43
CA ALA A 90 -0.18 21.66 8.83
C ALA A 90 -1.08 22.66 9.59
N GLU A 91 -2.08 23.23 8.90
CA GLU A 91 -2.99 24.27 9.44
C GLU A 91 -2.24 25.49 9.99
N ILE A 92 -1.11 25.83 9.37
CA ILE A 92 -0.35 27.04 9.69
C ILE A 92 -1.08 28.23 9.06
N PRO A 93 -1.44 29.27 9.83
CA PRO A 93 -2.08 30.45 9.28
C PRO A 93 -1.26 31.04 8.13
N MET A 94 -1.90 31.13 6.96
CA MET A 94 -1.30 31.74 5.77
C MET A 94 -1.51 33.24 5.81
N ASP A 95 -0.73 33.95 5.07
CA ASP A 95 -0.68 35.40 4.96
C ASP A 95 -1.75 36.20 5.73
N GLY A 96 -1.35 37.05 6.66
CA GLY A 96 -2.27 37.80 7.47
C GLY A 96 -1.65 39.06 8.07
N GLU A 97 -2.47 39.89 8.63
CA GLU A 97 -2.05 41.07 9.36
C GLU A 97 -2.46 40.89 10.83
N ILE A 98 -1.50 41.08 11.74
CA ILE A 98 -1.77 41.14 13.18
C ILE A 98 -1.77 42.59 13.59
N GLU A 99 -2.91 43.08 14.08
CA GLU A 99 -2.98 44.41 14.72
C GLU A 99 -2.62 44.25 16.18
N ASN A 100 -1.45 44.73 16.56
CA ASN A 100 -1.06 44.87 17.95
C ASN A 100 -1.28 46.33 18.40
N SER A 101 -2.22 46.56 19.33
CA SER A 101 -2.43 47.84 19.94
C SER A 101 -1.76 47.89 21.32
N ASN A 102 -0.69 48.65 21.44
CA ASN A 102 -0.10 48.99 22.76
C ASN A 102 -0.60 50.36 23.20
N ALA A 103 -1.29 50.40 24.33
CA ALA A 103 -1.65 51.66 24.97
C ALA A 103 -0.57 52.01 26.00
N PHE A 104 0.11 53.13 25.78
CA PHE A 104 1.02 53.71 26.80
C PHE A 104 0.28 54.83 27.52
N HIS A 105 0.15 54.73 28.84
CA HIS A 105 -0.28 55.84 29.68
C HIS A 105 0.95 56.65 30.10
N SER A 106 1.17 57.79 29.51
CA SER A 106 2.02 58.82 30.08
C SER A 106 1.27 60.15 30.12
N THR A 107 0.93 60.55 31.34
CA THR A 107 0.45 61.92 31.67
C THR A 107 -0.55 62.55 30.69
N GLY A 108 -1.78 62.00 30.70
CA GLY A 108 -2.94 62.78 30.23
C GLY A 108 -3.35 62.67 28.76
N GLU A 109 -2.58 62.04 27.88
CA GLU A 109 -2.94 61.76 26.54
C GLU A 109 -2.80 60.26 26.20
N GLU A 110 -3.89 59.59 25.78
CA GLU A 110 -3.85 58.24 25.25
C GLU A 110 -3.31 58.26 23.82
N SER A 111 -2.03 57.90 23.64
CA SER A 111 -1.51 57.60 22.31
C SER A 111 -1.60 56.10 22.02
N LYS A 112 -2.49 55.73 21.15
CA LYS A 112 -2.69 54.34 20.69
C LYS A 112 -1.80 54.12 19.48
N TYR A 113 -0.71 53.36 19.62
CA TYR A 113 0.08 52.91 18.51
C TYR A 113 -0.47 51.58 18.00
N VAL A 114 -0.95 51.55 16.78
CA VAL A 114 -1.39 50.33 16.09
C VAL A 114 -0.25 49.89 15.17
N TYR A 115 0.37 48.77 15.54
CA TYR A 115 1.32 48.09 14.66
C TYR A 115 0.57 47.03 13.84
N LYS A 116 0.61 47.16 12.51
CA LYS A 116 0.19 46.11 11.60
C LYS A 116 1.41 45.28 11.22
N GLU A 117 1.51 44.09 11.74
CA GLU A 117 2.53 43.15 11.35
C GLU A 117 1.98 42.23 10.27
N LYS A 118 2.48 42.44 9.04
CA LYS A 118 2.14 41.56 7.91
C LYS A 118 3.06 40.35 7.95
N TYR A 119 2.47 39.18 8.07
CA TYR A 119 3.23 37.94 7.99
C TYR A 119 2.91 37.20 6.67
N ILE A 120 3.97 36.69 6.06
CA ILE A 120 3.90 35.87 4.84
C ILE A 120 4.31 34.46 5.23
N THR A 121 3.55 33.46 4.77
CA THR A 121 3.94 32.06 4.97
C THR A 121 5.14 31.77 4.08
N ASN A 122 6.28 31.59 4.70
CA ASN A 122 7.54 31.24 4.06
C ASN A 122 8.14 29.97 4.66
N LYS A 123 9.18 29.47 4.02
CA LYS A 123 9.93 28.28 4.43
C LYS A 123 10.34 28.33 5.91
N GLU A 124 10.92 29.43 6.37
CA GLU A 124 11.45 29.58 7.74
C GLU A 124 10.35 29.47 8.79
N ARG A 125 9.18 30.03 8.50
CA ARG A 125 8.01 29.95 9.39
C ARG A 125 7.47 28.52 9.47
N VAL A 126 7.40 27.82 8.36
CA VAL A 126 6.97 26.40 8.33
C VAL A 126 7.96 25.56 9.12
N ILE A 127 9.27 25.70 8.87
CA ILE A 127 10.29 24.92 9.59
C ILE A 127 10.21 25.21 11.09
N ARG A 128 10.10 26.45 11.51
CA ARG A 128 9.95 26.81 12.93
C ARG A 128 8.72 26.17 13.55
N TYR A 129 7.57 26.24 12.87
CA TYR A 129 6.35 25.61 13.39
C TYR A 129 6.51 24.09 13.61
N PHE A 130 7.16 23.39 12.68
CA PHE A 130 7.41 21.96 12.81
C PHE A 130 8.37 21.65 13.96
N THR A 131 9.44 22.42 14.11
CA THR A 131 10.44 22.20 15.17
C THR A 131 9.88 22.52 16.56
N ASP A 132 9.18 23.64 16.72
CA ASP A 132 8.62 24.07 18.00
C ASP A 132 7.50 23.13 18.48
N ASN A 133 6.72 22.57 17.55
CA ASN A 133 5.62 21.65 17.86
C ASN A 133 6.02 20.17 17.74
N GLN A 134 7.31 19.86 17.56
CA GLN A 134 7.83 18.50 17.38
C GLN A 134 7.06 17.68 16.31
N LYS A 135 6.68 18.36 15.23
CA LYS A 135 5.99 17.70 14.10
C LYS A 135 6.98 17.09 13.14
N VAL A 136 6.53 16.04 12.46
CA VAL A 136 7.28 15.34 11.43
C VAL A 136 6.52 15.44 10.11
N LEU A 137 7.20 15.86 9.05
CA LEU A 137 6.68 15.88 7.71
C LEU A 137 6.80 14.49 7.08
N LEU A 138 5.68 13.91 6.68
CA LEU A 138 5.62 12.65 5.94
C LEU A 138 5.16 12.91 4.51
N LEU A 139 6.03 12.63 3.56
CA LEU A 139 5.72 12.63 2.12
C LEU A 139 5.45 11.19 1.69
N ASP A 140 4.17 10.85 1.53
CA ASP A 140 3.73 9.53 1.15
C ASP A 140 3.45 9.49 -0.36
N ASP A 141 3.93 8.45 -1.05
CA ASP A 141 3.76 8.31 -2.50
C ASP A 141 4.17 9.59 -3.28
N PHE A 142 5.27 10.23 -2.88
CA PHE A 142 5.70 11.52 -3.41
C PHE A 142 6.05 11.48 -4.91
N HIS A 143 6.26 10.29 -5.46
CA HIS A 143 6.45 10.06 -6.89
C HIS A 143 5.23 10.43 -7.77
N TYR A 144 4.06 10.69 -7.19
CA TYR A 144 2.89 11.23 -7.92
C TYR A 144 2.92 12.74 -8.12
N ALA A 145 3.81 13.47 -7.47
CA ALA A 145 4.06 14.88 -7.77
C ALA A 145 4.79 15.02 -9.11
N ASP A 146 4.65 16.16 -9.77
CA ASP A 146 5.36 16.45 -11.00
C ASP A 146 6.89 16.45 -10.78
N GLU A 147 7.67 16.04 -11.78
CA GLU A 147 9.13 15.90 -11.67
C GLU A 147 9.82 17.21 -11.23
N GLU A 148 9.35 18.35 -11.74
CA GLU A 148 9.84 19.67 -11.36
C GLU A 148 9.61 19.94 -9.86
N MET A 149 8.42 19.61 -9.35
CA MET A 149 8.09 19.72 -7.93
C MET A 149 8.93 18.78 -7.07
N GLN A 150 9.15 17.54 -7.53
CA GLN A 150 10.00 16.59 -6.83
C GLN A 150 11.43 17.08 -6.70
N TYR A 151 12.00 17.65 -7.78
CA TYR A 151 13.35 18.19 -7.78
C TYR A 151 13.47 19.43 -6.89
N ASP A 152 12.54 20.38 -7.00
CA ASP A 152 12.52 21.60 -6.18
C ASP A 152 12.39 21.25 -4.70
N ALA A 153 11.46 20.35 -4.34
CA ALA A 153 11.29 19.87 -2.98
C ALA A 153 12.57 19.24 -2.42
N ALA A 154 13.27 18.41 -3.22
CA ALA A 154 14.52 17.79 -2.79
C ALA A 154 15.61 18.83 -2.47
N CYS A 155 15.75 19.86 -3.29
CA CYS A 155 16.68 20.96 -3.05
C CYS A 155 16.33 21.74 -1.78
N GLN A 156 15.06 22.08 -1.59
CA GLN A 156 14.59 22.85 -0.44
C GLN A 156 14.64 22.08 0.87
N LEU A 157 14.32 20.78 0.85
CA LEU A 157 14.38 19.89 2.02
C LEU A 157 15.81 19.70 2.51
N LYS A 158 16.83 19.70 1.61
CA LYS A 158 18.23 19.64 2.00
C LYS A 158 18.62 20.75 3.00
N GLU A 159 18.12 21.96 2.79
CA GLU A 159 18.36 23.08 3.71
C GLU A 159 17.52 22.90 4.99
N ALA A 160 16.24 22.58 4.83
CA ALA A 160 15.31 22.45 5.95
C ALA A 160 15.72 21.39 6.99
N ILE A 161 16.31 20.26 6.55
CA ILE A 161 16.81 19.23 7.48
C ILE A 161 18.03 19.71 8.30
N ARG A 162 18.81 20.67 7.80
CA ARG A 162 19.89 21.32 8.56
C ARG A 162 19.32 22.15 9.70
N ASP A 163 18.16 22.75 9.48
CA ASP A 163 17.41 23.52 10.50
C ASP A 163 16.54 22.59 11.38
N ASN A 164 16.89 21.30 11.40
CA ASN A 164 16.28 20.28 12.24
C ASN A 164 14.83 19.90 11.89
N LEU A 165 14.32 20.24 10.70
CA LEU A 165 13.06 19.70 10.21
C LEU A 165 13.18 18.17 10.08
N LYS A 166 12.24 17.45 10.67
CA LYS A 166 12.16 15.99 10.51
C LYS A 166 11.29 15.65 9.31
N VAL A 167 11.88 14.95 8.34
CA VAL A 167 11.23 14.58 7.10
C VAL A 167 11.36 13.09 6.86
N ILE A 168 10.24 12.44 6.55
CA ILE A 168 10.17 11.05 6.11
C ILE A 168 9.59 11.04 4.70
N ILE A 169 10.23 10.31 3.80
CA ILE A 169 9.70 9.99 2.48
C ILE A 169 9.37 8.50 2.45
N VAL A 170 8.12 8.17 2.11
CA VAL A 170 7.69 6.80 1.87
C VAL A 170 7.62 6.55 0.37
N SER A 171 8.25 5.48 -0.08
CA SER A 171 8.29 5.17 -1.50
C SER A 171 8.25 3.66 -1.81
N LEU A 172 8.13 3.35 -3.09
CA LEU A 172 8.28 2.01 -3.63
C LEU A 172 9.76 1.71 -3.88
N PRO A 173 10.19 0.43 -3.88
CA PRO A 173 11.53 0.05 -4.26
C PRO A 173 11.86 0.58 -5.65
N ASN A 174 13.08 1.06 -5.85
CA ASN A 174 13.61 1.61 -7.11
C ASN A 174 13.00 2.95 -7.61
N ARG A 175 12.06 3.57 -6.88
CA ARG A 175 11.50 4.89 -7.25
C ARG A 175 12.02 6.05 -6.39
N VAL A 176 12.48 5.80 -5.18
CA VAL A 176 13.20 6.81 -4.37
C VAL A 176 14.49 7.25 -5.06
N ASP A 177 15.03 6.34 -5.84
CA ASP A 177 16.32 6.50 -6.45
C ASP A 177 16.39 7.61 -7.50
N GLU A 178 15.29 7.91 -8.19
CA GLU A 178 15.32 8.93 -9.26
C GLU A 178 15.30 10.35 -8.70
N THR A 179 14.47 10.65 -7.73
CA THR A 179 14.35 12.03 -7.18
C THR A 179 15.46 12.35 -6.18
N VAL A 180 15.91 11.35 -5.41
CA VAL A 180 16.88 11.51 -4.34
C VAL A 180 18.30 11.17 -4.81
N LYS A 181 18.49 10.17 -5.67
CA LYS A 181 19.80 9.83 -6.27
C LYS A 181 20.27 10.86 -7.29
N ASN A 182 19.35 11.50 -7.98
CA ASN A 182 19.71 12.55 -8.93
C ASN A 182 20.16 13.86 -8.25
N ASN A 183 20.06 13.93 -6.91
CA ASN A 183 20.65 15.04 -6.17
C ASN A 183 21.88 14.55 -5.36
N PRO A 184 23.10 14.70 -5.92
CA PRO A 184 24.36 14.27 -5.27
C PRO A 184 24.54 14.86 -3.86
N ASP A 185 23.94 15.99 -3.60
CA ASP A 185 24.01 16.70 -2.34
C ASP A 185 23.20 16.08 -1.21
N LEU A 186 22.23 15.19 -1.52
CA LEU A 186 21.46 14.44 -0.54
C LEU A 186 22.09 13.07 -0.19
N GLN A 187 23.00 12.55 -1.03
CA GLN A 187 23.59 11.20 -0.85
C GLN A 187 24.27 11.13 0.49
N GLY A 188 24.74 11.79 1.23
CA GLY A 188 25.30 11.62 2.58
C GLY A 188 24.34 11.97 3.71
N ARG A 189 23.07 12.30 3.40
CA ARG A 189 22.09 12.80 4.36
C ARG A 189 20.78 12.02 4.40
N ILE A 190 20.83 10.79 3.93
CA ILE A 190 19.67 9.89 3.89
C ILE A 190 19.91 8.73 4.82
N MET A 191 18.91 8.44 5.63
CA MET A 191 18.82 7.22 6.43
C MET A 191 17.74 6.33 5.82
N ASN A 192 18.17 5.23 5.23
CA ASN A 192 17.24 4.31 4.56
C ASN A 192 16.77 3.19 5.50
N ILE A 193 15.45 2.95 5.50
CA ILE A 193 14.79 1.86 6.20
C ILE A 193 14.02 1.03 5.17
N THR A 194 14.65 -0.03 4.68
CA THR A 194 14.02 -0.94 3.71
C THR A 194 13.16 -1.96 4.45
N MET A 195 11.84 -1.87 4.26
CA MET A 195 10.90 -2.83 4.82
C MET A 195 10.78 -4.06 3.91
N GLN A 196 11.04 -5.22 4.49
CA GLN A 196 10.93 -6.50 3.81
C GLN A 196 9.46 -6.96 3.70
N PRO A 197 9.11 -7.81 2.72
CA PRO A 197 7.81 -8.48 2.70
C PRO A 197 7.51 -9.16 4.03
N TRP A 198 6.23 -9.30 4.36
CA TRP A 198 5.79 -9.98 5.56
C TRP A 198 6.10 -11.48 5.48
N LYS A 199 6.55 -12.04 6.60
CA LYS A 199 6.69 -13.48 6.76
C LYS A 199 5.36 -14.08 7.23
N ASN A 200 5.11 -15.35 6.90
CA ASN A 200 3.89 -16.05 7.32
C ASN A 200 3.66 -15.96 8.84
N ARG A 201 4.72 -16.16 9.64
CA ARG A 201 4.65 -16.06 11.11
C ARG A 201 4.28 -14.66 11.62
N GLU A 202 4.72 -13.60 10.92
CA GLU A 202 4.36 -12.22 11.28
C GLU A 202 2.88 -11.96 10.95
N LEU A 203 2.41 -12.44 9.80
CA LEU A 203 1.01 -12.31 9.37
C LEU A 203 0.07 -13.09 10.30
N ALA A 204 0.47 -14.27 10.78
CA ALA A 204 -0.32 -15.08 11.70
C ALA A 204 -0.61 -14.34 13.01
N GLN A 205 0.28 -13.47 13.47
CA GLN A 205 0.07 -12.69 14.70
C GLN A 205 -1.16 -11.77 14.62
N ILE A 206 -1.52 -11.28 13.44
CA ILE A 206 -2.68 -10.39 13.28
C ILE A 206 -3.98 -11.09 13.73
N PRO A 207 -4.38 -12.24 13.16
CA PRO A 207 -5.57 -12.96 13.60
C PRO A 207 -5.40 -13.56 15.01
N GLU A 208 -4.21 -14.03 15.41
CA GLU A 208 -3.96 -14.55 16.76
C GLU A 208 -4.27 -13.50 17.83
N ILE A 209 -3.68 -12.32 17.73
CA ILE A 209 -3.91 -11.20 18.66
C ILE A 209 -5.38 -10.75 18.62
N GLY A 210 -5.95 -10.62 17.43
CA GLY A 210 -7.29 -10.09 17.26
C GLY A 210 -8.37 -11.05 17.76
N PHE A 211 -8.27 -12.34 17.49
CA PHE A 211 -9.22 -13.32 17.97
C PHE A 211 -9.11 -13.56 19.48
N ASP A 212 -7.88 -13.54 20.03
CA ASP A 212 -7.68 -13.57 21.49
C ASP A 212 -8.37 -12.38 22.16
N LYS A 213 -8.20 -11.17 21.62
CA LYS A 213 -8.86 -9.95 22.10
C LYS A 213 -10.39 -10.02 22.09
N LEU A 214 -10.95 -10.77 21.13
CA LEU A 214 -12.39 -10.99 20.96
C LEU A 214 -12.92 -12.19 21.75
N ASN A 215 -12.06 -12.96 22.43
CA ASN A 215 -12.37 -14.28 23.03
C ASN A 215 -12.97 -15.25 22.00
N VAL A 216 -12.41 -15.25 20.79
CA VAL A 216 -12.82 -16.12 19.68
C VAL A 216 -11.74 -17.19 19.46
N GLN A 217 -12.17 -18.44 19.32
CA GLN A 217 -11.26 -19.55 19.04
C GLN A 217 -11.07 -19.72 17.53
N CYS A 218 -9.82 -19.86 17.10
CA CYS A 218 -9.45 -20.19 15.73
C CYS A 218 -8.32 -21.24 15.76
N SER A 219 -8.48 -22.35 15.05
CA SER A 219 -7.45 -23.40 15.03
C SER A 219 -6.22 -22.94 14.24
N ALA A 220 -5.07 -23.58 14.51
CA ALA A 220 -3.82 -23.28 13.81
C ALA A 220 -3.95 -23.49 12.29
N GLU A 221 -4.66 -24.52 11.86
CA GLU A 221 -4.91 -24.80 10.44
C GLU A 221 -5.73 -23.69 9.77
N LEU A 222 -6.65 -23.06 10.49
CA LEU A 222 -7.44 -21.93 9.99
C LEU A 222 -6.63 -20.63 9.98
N ILE A 223 -5.70 -20.46 10.92
CA ILE A 223 -4.73 -19.35 10.88
C ILE A 223 -3.80 -19.52 9.66
N ASP A 224 -3.29 -20.72 9.39
CA ASP A 224 -2.48 -21.01 8.21
C ASP A 224 -3.27 -20.77 6.92
N PHE A 225 -4.54 -21.14 6.89
CA PHE A 225 -5.42 -20.84 5.74
C PHE A 225 -5.57 -19.32 5.53
N LEU A 226 -5.80 -18.55 6.59
CA LEU A 226 -5.84 -17.08 6.51
C LEU A 226 -4.52 -16.48 5.98
N VAL A 227 -3.38 -17.01 6.45
CA VAL A 227 -2.04 -16.56 6.01
C VAL A 227 -1.83 -16.83 4.52
N GLN A 228 -2.27 -17.97 4.00
CA GLN A 228 -2.19 -18.25 2.57
C GLN A 228 -3.06 -17.30 1.75
N GLU A 229 -4.31 -17.08 2.19
CA GLU A 229 -5.28 -16.29 1.43
C GLU A 229 -5.03 -14.78 1.50
N CYS A 230 -4.32 -14.26 2.51
CA CYS A 230 -4.03 -12.84 2.60
C CYS A 230 -2.94 -12.35 1.61
N LEU A 231 -2.24 -13.27 0.90
CA LEU A 231 -1.25 -12.96 -0.14
C LEU A 231 -0.17 -11.97 0.33
N PHE A 232 0.41 -12.23 1.48
CA PHE A 232 1.43 -11.39 2.14
C PHE A 232 0.99 -9.94 2.43
N SER A 233 -0.31 -9.66 2.35
CA SER A 233 -0.89 -8.34 2.61
C SER A 233 -1.51 -8.28 4.00
N PRO A 234 -0.96 -7.51 4.95
CA PRO A 234 -1.57 -7.30 6.25
C PRO A 234 -2.94 -6.60 6.14
N GLN A 235 -3.11 -5.74 5.15
CA GLN A 235 -4.40 -5.09 4.87
C GLN A 235 -5.47 -6.12 4.47
N THR A 236 -5.12 -7.09 3.62
CA THR A 236 -6.03 -8.17 3.23
C THR A 236 -6.36 -9.06 4.43
N MET A 237 -5.36 -9.40 5.26
CA MET A 237 -5.55 -10.15 6.51
C MET A 237 -6.56 -9.45 7.43
N GLN A 238 -6.35 -8.15 7.71
CA GLN A 238 -7.26 -7.34 8.52
C GLN A 238 -8.69 -7.38 7.96
N SER A 239 -8.85 -7.18 6.64
CA SER A 239 -10.16 -7.15 6.01
C SER A 239 -10.89 -8.49 6.04
N ILE A 240 -10.17 -9.60 5.83
CA ILE A 240 -10.77 -10.94 5.95
C ILE A 240 -11.22 -11.18 7.39
N CYS A 241 -10.36 -10.90 8.38
CA CYS A 241 -10.67 -11.09 9.80
C CYS A 241 -11.84 -10.22 10.25
N GLU A 242 -11.91 -8.96 9.81
CA GLU A 242 -13.01 -8.04 10.06
C GLU A 242 -14.35 -8.63 9.57
N ASN A 243 -14.37 -9.16 8.34
CA ASN A 243 -15.56 -9.73 7.73
C ASN A 243 -16.00 -11.07 8.36
N ILE A 244 -15.10 -11.86 8.98
CA ILE A 244 -15.45 -13.13 9.65
C ILE A 244 -16.56 -12.91 10.68
N GLY A 245 -16.53 -11.78 11.40
CA GLY A 245 -17.55 -11.45 12.40
C GLY A 245 -18.98 -11.45 11.86
N LEU A 246 -19.17 -11.10 10.58
CA LEU A 246 -20.47 -11.06 9.92
C LEU A 246 -21.08 -12.46 9.72
N PHE A 247 -20.25 -13.51 9.66
CA PHE A 247 -20.66 -14.88 9.35
C PHE A 247 -20.69 -15.81 10.55
N MET A 248 -20.16 -15.38 11.69
CA MET A 248 -20.10 -16.21 12.90
C MET A 248 -21.44 -16.40 13.59
N ASN A 249 -22.42 -15.54 13.35
CA ASN A 249 -23.79 -15.65 13.93
C ASN A 249 -23.78 -15.88 15.46
N GLY A 250 -22.98 -15.11 16.20
CA GLY A 250 -22.87 -15.21 17.66
C GLY A 250 -22.04 -16.39 18.19
N ARG A 251 -21.45 -17.20 17.33
CA ARG A 251 -20.49 -18.24 17.73
C ARG A 251 -19.17 -17.62 18.19
N ASN A 252 -18.45 -18.33 19.05
CA ASN A 252 -17.10 -17.95 19.47
C ASN A 252 -15.99 -18.82 18.86
N VAL A 253 -16.31 -19.63 17.82
CA VAL A 253 -15.37 -20.51 17.12
C VAL A 253 -15.45 -20.22 15.64
N VAL A 254 -14.33 -19.88 15.02
CA VAL A 254 -14.20 -19.66 13.57
C VAL A 254 -14.28 -20.99 12.83
N LYS A 255 -14.95 -21.00 11.69
CA LYS A 255 -15.01 -22.14 10.75
C LYS A 255 -14.40 -21.76 9.41
N ALA A 256 -13.91 -22.75 8.67
CA ALA A 256 -13.37 -22.55 7.33
C ALA A 256 -14.38 -21.85 6.38
N GLU A 257 -15.67 -22.14 6.55
CA GLU A 257 -16.76 -21.51 5.80
C GLU A 257 -16.86 -20.01 6.06
N ASP A 258 -16.63 -19.55 7.30
CA ASP A 258 -16.65 -18.12 7.64
C ASP A 258 -15.52 -17.37 6.93
N ILE A 259 -14.33 -17.98 6.87
CA ILE A 259 -13.19 -17.46 6.14
C ILE A 259 -13.50 -17.36 4.64
N ARG A 260 -14.03 -18.45 4.03
CA ARG A 260 -14.38 -18.45 2.60
C ARG A 260 -15.40 -17.35 2.27
N LYS A 261 -16.47 -17.25 3.06
CA LYS A 261 -17.48 -16.19 2.87
C LYS A 261 -16.88 -14.79 3.00
N SER A 262 -15.96 -14.60 3.94
CA SER A 262 -15.24 -13.33 4.11
C SER A 262 -14.36 -13.00 2.91
N CYS A 263 -13.68 -13.99 2.33
CA CYS A 263 -12.89 -13.81 1.13
C CYS A 263 -13.77 -13.46 -0.09
N TYR A 264 -14.89 -14.15 -0.29
CA TYR A 264 -15.86 -13.80 -1.35
C TYR A 264 -16.37 -12.36 -1.18
N LEU A 265 -16.83 -12.01 0.01
CA LEU A 265 -17.32 -10.64 0.30
C LEU A 265 -16.23 -9.60 0.04
N ARG A 266 -14.99 -9.88 0.42
CA ARG A 266 -13.88 -8.97 0.15
C ARG A 266 -13.60 -8.82 -1.33
N ALA A 267 -13.68 -9.91 -2.10
CA ALA A 267 -13.47 -9.88 -3.55
C ALA A 267 -14.56 -9.07 -4.27
N ASP A 268 -15.81 -9.17 -3.84
CA ASP A 268 -16.94 -8.42 -4.40
C ASP A 268 -16.76 -6.89 -4.28
N TYR A 269 -16.04 -6.41 -3.27
CA TYR A 269 -15.72 -4.99 -3.10
C TYR A 269 -14.54 -4.51 -3.95
N LEU A 270 -13.83 -5.41 -4.63
CA LEU A 270 -12.68 -5.04 -5.48
C LEU A 270 -13.15 -4.68 -6.89
N THR A 271 -12.63 -3.59 -7.42
CA THR A 271 -13.02 -3.04 -8.72
C THR A 271 -12.24 -3.62 -9.90
N TYR A 272 -12.01 -4.94 -9.91
CA TYR A 272 -11.24 -5.62 -10.96
C TYR A 272 -12.09 -6.31 -12.04
N GLN A 273 -13.42 -6.19 -11.99
CA GLN A 273 -14.33 -6.86 -12.94
C GLN A 273 -14.04 -6.46 -14.39
N GLU A 274 -13.85 -5.15 -14.66
CA GLU A 274 -13.49 -4.66 -16.00
C GLU A 274 -12.15 -5.23 -16.48
N LEU A 275 -11.14 -5.24 -15.60
CA LEU A 275 -9.82 -5.78 -15.90
C LEU A 275 -9.89 -7.27 -16.21
N TYR A 276 -10.56 -8.04 -15.36
CA TYR A 276 -10.80 -9.46 -15.58
C TYR A 276 -11.51 -9.74 -16.90
N GLY A 277 -12.60 -9.01 -17.17
CA GLY A 277 -13.36 -9.15 -18.41
C GLY A 277 -12.50 -8.92 -19.67
N LYS A 278 -11.62 -7.91 -19.65
CA LYS A 278 -10.69 -7.66 -20.78
C LYS A 278 -9.68 -8.80 -20.94
N LEU A 279 -9.13 -9.33 -19.84
CA LEU A 279 -8.16 -10.41 -19.90
C LEU A 279 -8.77 -11.74 -20.34
N VAL A 280 -9.97 -12.08 -19.86
CA VAL A 280 -10.72 -13.27 -20.29
C VAL A 280 -11.13 -13.15 -21.75
N ALA A 281 -11.64 -11.99 -22.16
CA ALA A 281 -11.99 -11.76 -23.56
C ALA A 281 -10.79 -11.92 -24.50
N GLY A 282 -9.58 -11.64 -24.02
CA GLY A 282 -8.37 -11.73 -24.83
C GLY A 282 -8.39 -10.77 -26.03
N PRO A 283 -7.39 -10.81 -26.91
CA PRO A 283 -7.35 -9.97 -28.12
C PRO A 283 -8.47 -10.36 -29.10
N SER A 284 -8.92 -9.42 -29.94
CA SER A 284 -9.93 -9.68 -30.97
C SER A 284 -9.54 -10.83 -31.86
N SER A 285 -10.42 -11.83 -32.00
CA SER A 285 -10.20 -13.04 -32.81
C SER A 285 -10.52 -12.89 -34.32
N ARG A 286 -10.97 -11.70 -34.76
CA ARG A 286 -11.39 -11.41 -36.13
C ARG A 286 -12.34 -12.48 -36.72
N GLY A 287 -13.25 -13.03 -35.88
CA GLY A 287 -14.23 -14.02 -36.24
C GLY A 287 -13.77 -15.49 -36.18
N GLN A 288 -12.54 -15.77 -35.83
CA GLN A 288 -12.08 -17.15 -35.59
C GLN A 288 -12.56 -17.67 -34.24
N LYS A 289 -13.15 -18.86 -34.19
CA LYS A 289 -13.49 -19.52 -32.91
C LYS A 289 -12.21 -19.99 -32.23
N ARG A 290 -12.11 -19.67 -30.95
CA ARG A 290 -10.99 -20.13 -30.09
C ARG A 290 -11.21 -21.60 -29.73
N THR A 291 -10.11 -22.32 -29.54
CA THR A 291 -10.12 -23.66 -28.94
C THR A 291 -10.64 -23.59 -27.52
N LEU A 292 -11.65 -24.40 -27.21
CA LEU A 292 -12.14 -24.58 -25.84
C LEU A 292 -11.45 -25.78 -25.19
N TYR A 293 -11.24 -25.65 -23.89
CA TYR A 293 -10.69 -26.69 -23.02
C TYR A 293 -11.75 -27.07 -21.99
N ASN A 294 -12.05 -28.39 -21.90
CA ASN A 294 -12.96 -28.91 -20.89
C ASN A 294 -12.20 -29.06 -19.55
N LEU A 295 -12.80 -28.60 -18.49
CA LEU A 295 -12.22 -28.65 -17.15
C LEU A 295 -12.81 -29.78 -16.31
N THR A 296 -12.09 -30.14 -15.25
CA THR A 296 -12.51 -31.20 -14.30
C THR A 296 -13.82 -30.91 -13.55
N ASP A 297 -14.24 -29.64 -13.49
CA ASP A 297 -15.53 -29.21 -12.92
C ASP A 297 -16.70 -29.26 -13.91
N GLY A 298 -16.46 -29.71 -15.14
CA GLY A 298 -17.45 -29.80 -16.21
C GLY A 298 -17.65 -28.52 -17.01
N SER A 299 -16.98 -27.43 -16.66
CA SER A 299 -16.99 -26.18 -17.43
C SER A 299 -16.06 -26.25 -18.66
N SER A 300 -16.21 -25.29 -19.58
CA SER A 300 -15.34 -25.17 -20.75
C SER A 300 -14.89 -23.73 -20.90
N VAL A 301 -13.59 -23.51 -21.05
CA VAL A 301 -12.97 -22.19 -21.15
C VAL A 301 -12.00 -22.14 -22.33
N ASP A 302 -11.74 -20.96 -22.86
CA ASP A 302 -10.64 -20.78 -23.79
C ASP A 302 -9.29 -20.70 -23.05
N ARG A 303 -8.19 -20.54 -23.80
CA ARG A 303 -6.85 -20.49 -23.21
C ARG A 303 -6.65 -19.33 -22.23
N TYR A 304 -7.39 -18.21 -22.37
CA TYR A 304 -7.29 -17.06 -21.46
C TYR A 304 -7.97 -17.37 -20.13
N GLY A 305 -9.18 -17.93 -20.18
CA GLY A 305 -9.86 -18.43 -18.97
C GLY A 305 -9.07 -19.53 -18.27
N LEU A 306 -8.48 -20.47 -19.03
CA LEU A 306 -7.64 -21.54 -18.48
C LEU A 306 -6.41 -20.99 -17.74
N VAL A 307 -5.68 -20.03 -18.34
CA VAL A 307 -4.49 -19.43 -17.73
C VAL A 307 -4.87 -18.61 -16.49
N LEU A 308 -5.94 -17.81 -16.52
CA LEU A 308 -6.42 -17.06 -15.35
C LEU A 308 -6.88 -18.00 -14.24
N GLY A 309 -7.56 -19.09 -14.56
CA GLY A 309 -7.93 -20.14 -13.59
C GLY A 309 -6.71 -20.81 -12.96
N ALA A 310 -5.68 -21.11 -13.75
CA ALA A 310 -4.43 -21.69 -13.27
C ALA A 310 -3.66 -20.74 -12.33
N LEU A 311 -3.69 -19.44 -12.57
CA LEU A 311 -3.15 -18.42 -11.66
C LEU A 311 -3.91 -18.38 -10.35
N ALA A 312 -5.23 -18.51 -10.39
CA ALA A 312 -6.10 -18.49 -9.21
C ALA A 312 -6.10 -19.79 -8.38
N LYS A 313 -5.49 -20.88 -8.90
CA LYS A 313 -5.49 -22.21 -8.26
C LYS A 313 -4.81 -22.20 -6.89
N ASN A 314 -5.24 -23.12 -6.01
CA ASN A 314 -4.63 -23.34 -4.69
C ASN A 314 -3.30 -24.12 -4.78
N PRO A 315 -2.24 -23.76 -4.02
CA PRO A 315 -2.10 -22.52 -3.25
C PRO A 315 -1.95 -21.29 -4.16
N PRO A 316 -2.39 -20.11 -3.73
CA PRO A 316 -2.16 -18.87 -4.49
C PRO A 316 -0.67 -18.52 -4.48
N LEU A 317 -0.14 -18.18 -5.65
CA LEU A 317 1.29 -17.83 -5.83
C LEU A 317 1.43 -16.42 -6.39
N ILE A 318 2.09 -15.55 -5.63
CA ILE A 318 2.41 -14.19 -6.12
C ILE A 318 3.43 -14.24 -7.26
N SER A 319 4.34 -15.20 -7.24
CA SER A 319 5.29 -15.45 -8.31
C SER A 319 5.19 -16.91 -8.75
N VAL A 320 5.13 -17.14 -10.06
CA VAL A 320 5.00 -18.45 -10.66
C VAL A 320 5.82 -18.55 -11.94
N THR A 321 6.56 -19.63 -12.13
CA THR A 321 7.25 -19.88 -13.40
C THR A 321 6.25 -20.26 -14.50
N ILE A 322 6.59 -19.97 -15.76
CA ILE A 322 5.74 -20.38 -16.90
C ILE A 322 5.54 -21.90 -16.92
N ASN A 323 6.56 -22.69 -16.57
CA ASN A 323 6.43 -24.16 -16.52
C ASN A 323 5.48 -24.61 -15.41
N GLU A 324 5.58 -24.04 -14.22
CA GLU A 324 4.66 -24.32 -13.12
C GLU A 324 3.22 -23.91 -13.47
N LEU A 325 3.03 -22.74 -14.09
CA LEU A 325 1.73 -22.29 -14.56
C LEU A 325 1.13 -23.23 -15.61
N PHE A 326 1.98 -23.75 -16.51
CA PHE A 326 1.57 -24.75 -17.51
C PHE A 326 1.12 -26.06 -16.83
N GLU A 327 1.86 -26.59 -15.86
CA GLU A 327 1.44 -27.80 -15.13
C GLU A 327 0.15 -27.56 -14.33
N ARG A 328 -0.01 -26.41 -13.67
CA ARG A 328 -1.26 -26.02 -12.99
C ARG A 328 -2.46 -25.98 -13.95
N ALA A 329 -2.25 -25.45 -15.15
CA ALA A 329 -3.29 -25.42 -16.20
C ALA A 329 -3.64 -26.85 -16.69
N LYS A 330 -2.65 -27.72 -16.87
CA LYS A 330 -2.86 -29.14 -17.24
C LYS A 330 -3.65 -29.93 -16.20
N GLU A 331 -3.42 -29.65 -14.92
CA GLU A 331 -4.15 -30.31 -13.83
C GLU A 331 -5.64 -29.93 -13.78
N MET A 332 -6.02 -28.79 -14.36
CA MET A 332 -7.41 -28.35 -14.46
C MET A 332 -8.17 -29.05 -15.60
N LEU A 333 -7.45 -29.62 -16.59
CA LEU A 333 -8.06 -30.23 -17.76
C LEU A 333 -8.73 -31.57 -17.39
N ASP A 334 -9.93 -31.80 -17.93
CA ASP A 334 -10.63 -33.06 -17.85
C ASP A 334 -9.76 -34.23 -18.38
N VAL A 335 -9.94 -35.43 -17.80
CA VAL A 335 -9.18 -36.62 -18.21
C VAL A 335 -9.43 -37.04 -19.67
N THR A 336 -10.59 -36.70 -20.22
CA THR A 336 -10.95 -36.95 -21.59
C THR A 336 -10.33 -35.97 -22.57
N GLN A 337 -9.81 -34.85 -22.08
CA GLN A 337 -9.18 -33.83 -22.90
C GLN A 337 -7.80 -34.27 -23.36
N ASP A 338 -7.53 -34.09 -24.63
CA ASP A 338 -6.18 -34.29 -25.17
C ASP A 338 -5.25 -33.18 -24.62
N LYS A 339 -4.51 -33.55 -23.57
CA LYS A 339 -3.57 -32.63 -22.86
C LYS A 339 -2.39 -32.18 -23.72
N THR A 340 -2.13 -32.84 -24.86
CA THR A 340 -1.08 -32.45 -25.82
C THR A 340 -1.42 -31.17 -26.59
N LYS A 341 -2.72 -30.81 -26.64
CA LYS A 341 -3.16 -29.55 -27.26
C LYS A 341 -2.72 -28.29 -26.52
N LEU A 342 -2.44 -28.38 -25.20
CA LEU A 342 -1.88 -27.31 -24.44
C LEU A 342 -0.35 -27.45 -24.41
N THR A 343 0.36 -26.39 -24.77
CA THR A 343 1.82 -26.33 -24.74
C THR A 343 2.29 -25.17 -23.87
N THR A 344 3.51 -25.25 -23.36
CA THR A 344 4.15 -24.13 -22.62
C THR A 344 4.18 -22.87 -23.48
N GLN A 345 4.38 -23.01 -24.81
CA GLN A 345 4.36 -21.88 -25.74
C GLN A 345 2.97 -21.20 -25.79
N ASN A 346 1.88 -21.99 -25.70
CA ASN A 346 0.52 -21.43 -25.65
C ASN A 346 0.34 -20.57 -24.38
N VAL A 347 0.80 -21.05 -23.24
CA VAL A 347 0.75 -20.31 -21.97
C VAL A 347 1.58 -19.03 -22.07
N THR A 348 2.81 -19.10 -22.55
CA THR A 348 3.69 -17.95 -22.76
C THR A 348 3.04 -16.89 -23.66
N ASN A 349 2.49 -17.32 -24.80
CA ASN A 349 1.85 -16.41 -25.75
C ASN A 349 0.57 -15.78 -25.16
N THR A 350 -0.16 -16.53 -24.32
CA THR A 350 -1.34 -15.99 -23.63
C THR A 350 -0.94 -14.92 -22.64
N ILE A 351 0.09 -15.14 -21.82
CA ILE A 351 0.61 -14.12 -20.88
C ILE A 351 1.08 -12.88 -21.64
N LYS A 352 1.86 -13.03 -22.72
CA LYS A 352 2.29 -11.88 -23.54
C LYS A 352 1.11 -11.08 -24.09
N ALA A 353 0.08 -11.76 -24.60
CA ALA A 353 -1.13 -11.09 -25.08
C ALA A 353 -1.88 -10.37 -23.95
N MET A 354 -1.91 -10.91 -22.72
CA MET A 354 -2.46 -10.22 -21.56
C MET A 354 -1.68 -8.94 -21.24
N PHE A 355 -0.35 -8.96 -21.32
CA PHE A 355 0.47 -7.74 -21.17
C PHE A 355 0.11 -6.67 -22.21
N ASP A 356 -0.08 -7.07 -23.47
CA ASP A 356 -0.43 -6.11 -24.53
C ASP A 356 -1.82 -5.50 -24.29
N ILE A 357 -2.81 -6.31 -23.85
CA ILE A 357 -4.14 -5.81 -23.46
C ILE A 357 -4.05 -4.78 -22.32
N LEU A 358 -3.16 -5.02 -21.35
CA LEU A 358 -2.99 -4.12 -20.21
C LEU A 358 -2.32 -2.82 -20.59
N LYS A 359 -1.36 -2.82 -21.53
CA LYS A 359 -0.72 -1.60 -22.05
C LYS A 359 -1.71 -0.61 -22.66
N ASP A 360 -2.73 -1.15 -23.34
CA ASP A 360 -3.79 -0.35 -23.99
C ASP A 360 -4.91 0.05 -23.01
N SER A 361 -4.78 -0.29 -21.73
CA SER A 361 -5.81 -0.06 -20.72
C SER A 361 -5.36 1.00 -19.69
N LYS A 362 -6.34 1.55 -18.94
CA LYS A 362 -6.07 2.40 -17.76
C LYS A 362 -5.24 1.70 -16.66
N TYR A 363 -5.14 0.38 -16.73
CA TYR A 363 -4.33 -0.44 -15.85
C TYR A 363 -2.97 -0.64 -16.52
N GLU A 364 -1.98 0.13 -16.18
CA GLU A 364 -0.63 -0.04 -16.71
C GLU A 364 -0.14 -1.47 -16.43
N ALA A 365 0.28 -2.19 -17.47
CA ALA A 365 0.67 -3.60 -17.38
C ALA A 365 1.67 -3.86 -16.26
N ASP A 366 2.68 -3.00 -16.15
CA ASP A 366 3.74 -3.11 -15.14
C ASP A 366 3.26 -2.91 -13.70
N LYS A 367 2.04 -2.39 -13.50
CA LYS A 367 1.41 -2.27 -12.18
C LYS A 367 0.65 -3.52 -11.76
N VAL A 368 0.24 -4.36 -12.71
CA VAL A 368 -0.52 -5.59 -12.43
C VAL A 368 0.37 -6.81 -12.40
N PHE A 369 1.18 -7.00 -13.43
CA PHE A 369 2.09 -8.12 -13.60
C PHE A 369 3.51 -7.66 -13.96
N ASP A 370 4.49 -8.51 -13.66
CA ASP A 370 5.85 -8.43 -14.19
C ASP A 370 6.24 -9.81 -14.73
N LEU A 371 6.90 -9.86 -15.88
CA LEU A 371 7.42 -11.11 -16.46
C LEU A 371 8.92 -10.96 -16.72
N LYS A 372 9.72 -11.59 -15.89
CA LYS A 372 11.19 -11.61 -16.00
C LYS A 372 11.69 -13.04 -15.96
N GLU A 373 12.59 -13.39 -16.84
CA GLU A 373 13.27 -14.71 -16.87
C GLU A 373 12.29 -15.89 -16.75
N ASN A 374 11.13 -15.82 -17.44
CA ASN A 374 10.05 -16.81 -17.38
C ASN A 374 9.36 -16.94 -16.00
N VAL A 375 9.48 -15.96 -15.13
CA VAL A 375 8.73 -15.86 -13.87
C VAL A 375 7.71 -14.74 -14.00
N LEU A 376 6.43 -15.07 -13.89
CA LEU A 376 5.34 -14.11 -13.78
C LEU A 376 5.16 -13.74 -12.31
N THR A 377 5.19 -12.44 -12.01
CA THR A 377 5.00 -11.93 -10.65
C THR A 377 3.84 -10.95 -10.62
N PHE A 378 2.90 -11.13 -9.69
CA PHE A 378 1.85 -10.16 -9.42
C PHE A 378 2.43 -8.95 -8.68
N ARG A 379 2.39 -7.79 -9.32
CA ARG A 379 2.71 -6.49 -8.69
C ARG A 379 1.56 -5.97 -7.85
N GLU A 380 0.33 -6.36 -8.20
CA GLU A 380 -0.89 -6.07 -7.46
C GLU A 380 -1.51 -7.37 -6.89
N PRO A 381 -1.14 -7.77 -5.65
CA PRO A 381 -1.64 -9.01 -5.04
C PRO A 381 -3.16 -9.06 -4.89
N LEU A 382 -3.83 -7.90 -4.76
CA LEU A 382 -5.30 -7.86 -4.68
C LEU A 382 -5.99 -8.32 -5.96
N PHE A 383 -5.31 -8.19 -7.12
CA PHE A 383 -5.85 -8.76 -8.36
C PHE A 383 -5.82 -10.29 -8.34
N LEU A 384 -4.74 -10.91 -7.82
CA LEU A 384 -4.69 -12.36 -7.61
C LEU A 384 -5.77 -12.81 -6.61
N PHE A 385 -5.96 -12.05 -5.52
CA PHE A 385 -7.03 -12.31 -4.57
C PHE A 385 -8.42 -12.28 -5.25
N TYR A 386 -8.65 -11.27 -6.07
CA TYR A 386 -9.88 -11.16 -6.86
C TYR A 386 -10.06 -12.35 -7.80
N LEU A 387 -9.05 -12.73 -8.58
CA LEU A 387 -9.10 -13.89 -9.47
C LEU A 387 -9.52 -15.17 -8.75
N ARG A 388 -9.05 -15.34 -7.51
CA ARG A 388 -9.30 -16.53 -6.70
C ARG A 388 -10.69 -16.56 -6.07
N TRP A 389 -11.19 -15.42 -5.62
CA TRP A 389 -12.38 -15.33 -4.79
C TRP A 389 -13.56 -14.62 -5.45
N ARG A 390 -13.44 -14.19 -6.72
CA ARG A 390 -14.60 -13.70 -7.46
C ARG A 390 -15.64 -14.81 -7.61
N ARG A 391 -16.90 -14.43 -7.68
CA ARG A 391 -17.97 -15.34 -8.12
C ARG A 391 -18.07 -15.22 -9.63
N ASP A 392 -18.12 -16.36 -10.31
CA ASP A 392 -18.53 -16.40 -11.70
C ASP A 392 -20.07 -16.27 -11.69
N GLU A 393 -20.59 -15.20 -12.29
CA GLU A 393 -22.02 -15.00 -12.52
C GLU A 393 -22.53 -15.94 -13.60
#